data_8747b27d60387f43e55e56228aca111f
#
_entry.id   8747b27d60387f43e55e56228aca111f
#
_cell.length_a   1.000
_cell.length_b   1.000
_cell.length_c   1.000
_cell.angle_alpha   90.00
_cell.angle_beta   90.00
_cell.angle_gamma   90.00
#
_symmetry.space_group_name_H-M   'P 1'
#
loop_
_entity.id
_entity.type
_entity.pdbx_description
1 polymer ?
#
loop_
_entity_poly.entity_id
_entity_poly.type
_entity_poly.pdbx_seq_one_letter_code
_entity_poly.pdbx_strand_id
1 'polypeptide(L)'
;MPGRGGRSGATSPLILRLRQLHGSLAPWLLVPLLVTVCTGLAYRVLRDWGGLGREQAHGLMVLHEGEWLRHWFGPSGETLYVLANGLGLLAMLTTGGAMVLEKLRRLMARAARRGDP
;
A
#
# COMPACT_ATOMS: atom_id res chain seq x y z
N MET A 1 15.83 -18.58 -44.38
CA MET A 1 15.64 -17.32 -43.61
C MET A 1 15.15 -17.71 -42.23
N PRO A 2 16.02 -17.69 -41.24
CA PRO A 2 15.53 -17.91 -39.88
C PRO A 2 14.73 -16.70 -39.44
N GLY A 3 13.45 -16.93 -39.15
CA GLY A 3 12.55 -15.90 -38.66
C GLY A 3 13.08 -15.26 -37.40
N ARG A 4 13.23 -13.95 -37.41
CA ARG A 4 13.40 -13.13 -36.25
C ARG A 4 12.15 -13.33 -35.38
N GLY A 5 12.25 -14.25 -34.45
CA GLY A 5 11.30 -14.37 -33.33
C GLY A 5 11.25 -13.03 -32.63
N GLY A 6 10.17 -12.29 -32.86
CA GLY A 6 9.85 -11.11 -32.09
C GLY A 6 9.82 -11.51 -30.62
N ARG A 7 10.79 -11.07 -29.83
CA ARG A 7 10.69 -11.08 -28.37
C ARG A 7 9.58 -10.08 -28.04
N SER A 8 8.36 -10.56 -28.14
CA SER A 8 7.23 -9.93 -27.49
C SER A 8 7.68 -9.62 -26.06
N GLY A 9 7.50 -8.39 -25.63
CA GLY A 9 7.82 -7.99 -24.27
C GLY A 9 6.93 -8.72 -23.26
N ALA A 10 7.15 -10.02 -23.14
CA ALA A 10 6.45 -10.87 -22.20
C ALA A 10 6.72 -10.36 -20.80
N THR A 11 5.66 -10.06 -20.07
CA THR A 11 5.73 -9.70 -18.66
C THR A 11 6.39 -10.86 -17.91
N SER A 12 7.41 -10.57 -17.08
CA SER A 12 8.08 -11.63 -16.33
C SER A 12 7.08 -12.39 -15.43
N PRO A 13 7.24 -13.71 -15.27
CA PRO A 13 6.34 -14.50 -14.42
C PRO A 13 6.30 -14.00 -12.97
N LEU A 14 7.39 -13.41 -12.48
CA LEU A 14 7.45 -12.79 -11.16
C LEU A 14 6.49 -11.60 -11.06
N ILE A 15 6.48 -10.70 -12.04
CA ILE A 15 5.59 -9.54 -12.07
C ILE A 15 4.12 -9.96 -12.14
N LEU A 16 3.80 -11.01 -12.88
CA LEU A 16 2.44 -11.55 -12.91
C LEU A 16 2.01 -12.09 -11.55
N ARG A 17 2.88 -12.79 -10.85
CA ARG A 17 2.62 -13.29 -9.49
C ARG A 17 2.44 -12.14 -8.50
N LEU A 18 3.29 -11.13 -8.56
CA LEU A 18 3.19 -9.93 -7.71
C LEU A 18 1.88 -9.18 -7.96
N ARG A 19 1.47 -9.07 -9.21
CA ARG A 19 0.19 -8.45 -9.59
C ARG A 19 -1.01 -9.22 -9.05
N GLN A 20 -0.98 -10.55 -9.15
CA GLN A 20 -2.03 -11.42 -8.60
C GLN A 20 -2.09 -11.31 -7.08
N LEU A 21 -0.95 -11.37 -6.41
CA LEU A 21 -0.86 -11.23 -4.95
C LEU A 21 -1.37 -9.86 -4.49
N HIS A 22 -0.92 -8.79 -5.11
CA HIS A 22 -1.37 -7.44 -4.83
C HIS A 22 -2.89 -7.30 -5.00
N GLY A 23 -3.43 -7.75 -6.13
CA GLY A 23 -4.86 -7.71 -6.42
C GLY A 23 -5.70 -8.56 -5.47
N SER A 24 -5.15 -9.68 -5.00
CA SER A 24 -5.80 -10.59 -4.04
C SER A 24 -5.85 -10.00 -2.63
N LEU A 25 -4.78 -9.35 -2.19
CA LEU A 25 -4.67 -8.75 -0.87
C LEU A 25 -5.35 -7.37 -0.78
N ALA A 26 -5.38 -6.62 -1.87
CA ALA A 26 -5.86 -5.24 -1.89
C ALA A 26 -7.26 -5.05 -1.28
N PRO A 27 -8.30 -5.82 -1.64
CA PRO A 27 -9.64 -5.59 -1.09
C PRO A 27 -9.72 -5.84 0.42
N TRP A 28 -8.93 -6.77 0.95
CA TRP A 28 -8.89 -7.08 2.38
C TRP A 28 -8.14 -6.05 3.21
N LEU A 29 -7.08 -5.48 2.64
CA LEU A 29 -6.23 -4.50 3.30
C LEU A 29 -6.72 -3.06 3.09
N LEU A 30 -7.54 -2.82 2.06
CA LEU A 30 -8.01 -1.48 1.72
C LEU A 30 -8.73 -0.79 2.88
N VAL A 31 -9.68 -1.48 3.49
CA VAL A 31 -10.51 -0.89 4.56
C VAL A 31 -9.67 -0.54 5.80
N PRO A 32 -8.92 -1.47 6.41
CA PRO A 32 -8.13 -1.13 7.59
C PRO A 32 -7.03 -0.10 7.31
N LEU A 33 -6.36 -0.18 6.16
CA LEU A 33 -5.36 0.82 5.78
C LEU A 33 -5.98 2.20 5.52
N LEU A 34 -7.14 2.25 4.88
CA LEU A 34 -7.86 3.51 4.65
C LEU A 34 -8.27 4.15 5.97
N VAL A 35 -8.83 3.37 6.90
CA VAL A 35 -9.18 3.83 8.25
C VAL A 35 -7.95 4.38 8.95
N THR A 36 -6.85 3.65 8.94
CA THR A 36 -5.59 4.06 9.58
C THR A 36 -5.05 5.37 8.97
N VAL A 37 -5.01 5.50 7.66
CA VAL A 37 -4.53 6.72 6.98
C VAL A 37 -5.46 7.90 7.24
N CYS A 38 -6.77 7.72 7.09
CA CYS A 38 -7.73 8.80 7.30
C CYS A 38 -7.73 9.30 8.75
N THR A 39 -7.69 8.39 9.71
CA THR A 39 -7.68 8.75 11.15
C THR A 39 -6.38 9.43 11.56
N GLY A 40 -5.23 8.94 11.09
CA GLY A 40 -3.94 9.56 11.35
C GLY A 40 -3.82 10.95 10.75
N LEU A 41 -4.26 11.12 9.50
CA LEU A 41 -4.28 12.41 8.83
C LEU A 41 -5.25 13.38 9.50
N ALA A 42 -6.47 12.92 9.78
CA ALA A 42 -7.48 13.73 10.48
C ALA A 42 -7.00 14.18 11.87
N TYR A 43 -6.38 13.27 12.64
CA TYR A 43 -5.78 13.60 13.91
C TYR A 43 -4.77 14.74 13.79
N ARG A 44 -3.87 14.64 12.83
CA ARG A 44 -2.81 15.64 12.63
C ARG A 44 -3.36 17.00 12.22
N VAL A 45 -4.24 17.02 11.23
CA VAL A 45 -4.84 18.24 10.71
C VAL A 45 -5.72 18.94 11.76
N LEU A 46 -6.59 18.19 12.42
CA LEU A 46 -7.50 18.75 13.41
C LEU A 46 -6.79 19.23 14.66
N ARG A 47 -5.72 18.54 15.06
CA ARG A 47 -4.92 18.96 16.21
C ARG A 47 -4.09 20.21 15.92
N ASP A 48 -3.42 20.27 14.77
CA ASP A 48 -2.48 21.34 14.46
C ASP A 48 -3.18 22.60 13.92
N TRP A 49 -4.26 22.42 13.15
CA TRP A 49 -4.97 23.52 12.50
C TRP A 49 -6.39 23.72 12.99
N GLY A 50 -7.06 22.69 13.44
CA GLY A 50 -8.45 22.73 13.89
C GLY A 50 -8.63 23.08 15.37
N GLY A 51 -7.56 23.20 16.14
CA GLY A 51 -7.63 23.55 17.56
C GLY A 51 -8.29 22.49 18.44
N LEU A 52 -8.33 21.22 17.99
CA LEU A 52 -8.94 20.14 18.75
C LEU A 52 -8.19 19.87 20.05
N GLY A 53 -8.93 19.81 21.16
CA GLY A 53 -8.39 19.43 22.45
C GLY A 53 -7.88 17.99 22.48
N ARG A 54 -6.99 17.69 23.45
CA ARG A 54 -6.40 16.35 23.61
C ARG A 54 -7.43 15.23 23.74
N GLU A 55 -8.52 15.47 24.46
CA GLU A 55 -9.55 14.47 24.69
C GLU A 55 -10.33 14.11 23.42
N GLN A 56 -10.63 15.11 22.61
CA GLN A 56 -11.33 14.93 21.33
C GLN A 56 -10.43 14.24 20.29
N ALA A 57 -9.14 14.58 20.27
CA ALA A 57 -8.15 13.96 19.42
C ALA A 57 -7.86 12.50 19.81
N HIS A 58 -8.01 12.15 21.10
CA HIS A 58 -7.83 10.78 21.59
C HIS A 58 -8.76 9.78 20.90
N GLY A 59 -10.00 10.14 20.63
CA GLY A 59 -10.95 9.28 19.89
C GLY A 59 -10.46 8.86 18.51
N LEU A 60 -9.77 9.77 17.79
CA LEU A 60 -9.16 9.44 16.50
C LEU A 60 -7.96 8.49 16.65
N MET A 61 -7.19 8.63 17.72
CA MET A 61 -6.07 7.72 18.01
C MET A 61 -6.55 6.32 18.38
N VAL A 62 -7.63 6.21 19.13
CA VAL A 62 -8.28 4.92 19.44
C VAL A 62 -8.62 4.16 18.16
N LEU A 63 -9.14 4.85 17.15
CA LEU A 63 -9.41 4.25 15.85
C LEU A 63 -8.12 3.92 15.07
N HIS A 64 -7.16 4.84 15.10
CA HIS A 64 -5.90 4.71 14.35
C HIS A 64 -5.06 3.52 14.84
N GLU A 65 -4.95 3.34 16.14
CA GLU A 65 -4.15 2.30 16.79
C GLU A 65 -4.91 0.97 16.95
N GLY A 66 -6.22 0.97 16.70
CA GLY A 66 -7.04 -0.22 16.87
C GLY A 66 -7.34 -0.55 18.35
N GLU A 67 -7.27 0.42 19.25
CA GLU A 67 -7.54 0.26 20.68
C GLU A 67 -8.96 -0.27 20.94
N TRP A 68 -9.90 0.00 20.05
CA TRP A 68 -11.25 -0.55 20.09
C TRP A 68 -11.30 -2.09 20.02
N LEU A 69 -10.29 -2.73 19.44
CA LEU A 69 -10.16 -4.20 19.42
C LEU A 69 -9.79 -4.79 20.78
N ARG A 70 -9.26 -3.97 21.68
CA ARG A 70 -8.94 -4.40 23.06
C ARG A 70 -10.18 -4.92 23.78
N HIS A 71 -11.34 -4.36 23.48
CA HIS A 71 -12.62 -4.81 24.05
C HIS A 71 -13.00 -6.24 23.61
N TRP A 72 -12.62 -6.64 22.39
CA TRP A 72 -12.96 -7.94 21.79
C TRP A 72 -11.88 -9.00 22.00
N PHE A 73 -10.63 -8.63 21.92
CA PHE A 73 -9.47 -9.54 21.91
C PHE A 73 -8.46 -9.29 23.03
N GLY A 74 -8.79 -8.43 23.99
CA GLY A 74 -7.88 -8.08 25.07
C GLY A 74 -6.67 -7.24 24.61
N PRO A 75 -5.61 -7.13 25.42
CA PRO A 75 -4.43 -6.29 25.12
C PRO A 75 -3.73 -6.66 23.81
N SER A 76 -3.83 -7.92 23.39
CA SER A 76 -3.22 -8.39 22.15
C SER A 76 -3.93 -7.91 20.87
N GLY A 77 -5.20 -7.49 20.95
CA GLY A 77 -6.00 -7.04 19.82
C GLY A 77 -5.41 -5.81 19.14
N GLU A 78 -4.99 -4.85 19.93
CA GLU A 78 -4.32 -3.62 19.46
C GLU A 78 -3.01 -3.94 18.73
N THR A 79 -2.16 -4.76 19.34
CA THR A 79 -0.90 -5.19 18.74
C THR A 79 -1.11 -5.94 17.43
N LEU A 80 -2.09 -6.85 17.38
CA LEU A 80 -2.43 -7.58 16.17
C LEU A 80 -2.92 -6.66 15.07
N TYR A 81 -3.72 -5.64 15.40
CA TYR A 81 -4.19 -4.66 14.44
C TYR A 81 -3.04 -3.86 13.83
N VAL A 82 -2.13 -3.34 14.67
CA VAL A 82 -0.95 -2.58 14.22
C VAL A 82 -0.03 -3.46 13.36
N LEU A 83 0.22 -4.69 13.78
CA LEU A 83 1.04 -5.63 13.01
C LEU A 83 0.39 -5.99 11.66
N ALA A 84 -0.90 -6.27 11.65
CA ALA A 84 -1.63 -6.59 10.41
C ALA A 84 -1.60 -5.42 9.43
N ASN A 85 -1.86 -4.20 9.90
CA ASN A 85 -1.76 -2.99 9.08
C ASN A 85 -0.34 -2.74 8.58
N GLY A 86 0.65 -2.83 9.46
CA GLY A 86 2.06 -2.62 9.10
C GLY A 86 2.56 -3.64 8.08
N LEU A 87 2.34 -4.92 8.30
CA LEU A 87 2.71 -5.98 7.37
C LEU A 87 1.92 -5.90 6.05
N GLY A 88 0.63 -5.58 6.13
CA GLY A 88 -0.21 -5.34 4.97
C GLY A 88 0.29 -4.17 4.13
N LEU A 89 0.66 -3.07 4.76
CA LEU A 89 1.23 -1.90 4.08
C LEU A 89 2.56 -2.24 3.42
N LEU A 90 3.46 -2.95 4.11
CA LEU A 90 4.73 -3.40 3.54
C LEU A 90 4.52 -4.30 2.32
N ALA A 91 3.58 -5.25 2.40
CA ALA A 91 3.25 -6.11 1.27
C ALA A 91 2.71 -5.31 0.08
N MET A 92 1.82 -4.33 0.32
CA MET A 92 1.28 -3.47 -0.72
C MET A 92 2.33 -2.56 -1.34
N LEU A 93 3.20 -1.95 -0.54
CA LEU A 93 4.28 -1.09 -1.03
C LEU A 93 5.32 -1.90 -1.82
N THR A 94 5.68 -3.10 -1.36
CA THR A 94 6.65 -3.96 -2.03
C THR A 94 6.11 -4.44 -3.39
N THR A 95 4.91 -4.96 -3.42
CA THR A 95 4.29 -5.47 -4.65
C THR A 95 3.95 -4.35 -5.63
N GLY A 96 3.34 -3.28 -5.14
CA GLY A 96 3.02 -2.10 -5.95
C GLY A 96 4.27 -1.38 -6.45
N GLY A 97 5.27 -1.21 -5.61
CA GLY A 97 6.57 -0.62 -5.95
C GLY A 97 7.29 -1.40 -7.04
N ALA A 98 7.31 -2.73 -6.96
CA ALA A 98 7.89 -3.58 -8.00
C ALA A 98 7.19 -3.40 -9.36
N MET A 99 5.86 -3.29 -9.37
CA MET A 99 5.10 -3.03 -10.59
C MET A 99 5.39 -1.64 -11.18
N VAL A 100 5.51 -0.62 -10.34
CA VAL A 100 5.87 0.74 -10.76
C VAL A 100 7.27 0.78 -11.35
N LEU A 101 8.26 0.15 -10.71
CA LEU A 101 9.62 0.06 -11.23
C LEU A 101 9.68 -0.63 -12.59
N GLU A 102 8.94 -1.71 -12.76
CA GLU A 102 8.86 -2.40 -14.05
C GLU A 102 8.25 -1.50 -15.13
N LYS A 103 7.20 -0.77 -14.81
CA LYS A 103 6.58 0.19 -15.72
C LYS A 103 7.56 1.31 -16.12
N LEU A 104 8.29 1.86 -15.15
CA LEU A 104 9.29 2.89 -15.40
C LEU A 104 10.43 2.39 -16.30
N ARG A 105 10.94 1.20 -16.03
CA ARG A 105 11.96 0.56 -16.88
C ARG A 105 11.52 0.43 -18.33
N ARG A 106 10.27 -0.01 -18.54
CA ARG A 106 9.69 -0.14 -19.89
C ARG A 106 9.54 1.21 -20.59
N LEU A 107 9.12 2.25 -19.85
CA LEU A 107 8.99 3.60 -20.39
C LEU A 107 10.35 4.18 -20.79
N MET A 108 11.36 4.03 -19.93
CA MET A 108 12.74 4.47 -20.25
C MET A 108 13.33 3.74 -21.44
N ALA A 109 13.13 2.42 -21.54
CA ALA A 109 13.60 1.65 -22.68
C ALA A 109 12.92 2.07 -23.99
N ARG A 110 11.64 2.44 -23.94
CA ARG A 110 10.93 2.99 -25.12
C ARG A 110 11.42 4.37 -25.51
N ALA A 111 11.68 5.23 -24.54
CA ALA A 111 12.24 6.58 -24.78
C ALA A 111 13.63 6.50 -25.42
N ALA A 112 14.51 5.64 -24.91
CA ALA A 112 15.84 5.41 -25.47
C ALA A 112 15.79 4.96 -26.94
N ARG A 113 14.86 4.08 -27.29
CA ARG A 113 14.67 3.62 -28.68
C ARG A 113 14.11 4.68 -29.63
N ARG A 114 13.42 5.68 -29.10
CA ARG A 114 12.88 6.80 -29.90
C ARG A 114 13.90 7.92 -30.11
N GLY A 115 14.91 7.99 -29.27
CA GLY A 115 15.99 8.96 -29.35
C GLY A 115 17.14 8.56 -30.28
N ASP A 116 17.16 7.34 -30.80
CA ASP A 116 18.12 6.90 -31.81
C ASP A 116 17.67 7.40 -33.20
N PRO A 117 18.49 8.18 -33.90
CA PRO A 117 18.19 8.70 -35.25
C PRO A 117 18.10 7.61 -36.30
#